data_946b72d6e8186901964aea86f79f88cb
#
_entry.id   946b72d6e8186901964aea86f79f88cb
#
_cell.length_a   1.000
_cell.length_b   1.000
_cell.length_c   1.000
_cell.angle_alpha   90.00
_cell.angle_beta   90.00
_cell.angle_gamma   90.00
#
_symmetry.space_group_name_H-M   'P 1'
#
loop_
_entity.id
_entity.type
_entity.pdbx_description
1 polymer ?
#
loop_
_entity_poly.entity_id
_entity_poly.type
_entity_poly.pdbx_seq_one_letter_code
_entity_poly.pdbx_strand_id
1 'polypeptide(L)'
;LYLHELRLMRQPMKRPLAFNLSAEARQNRVFTHLTSGDMKLNLSARSGVNPLISQSTHFMDVLMKQIDEKALNHAELREALPTAILSFSAGKENPLAYFLATKNISYHDVSMKFGTAPDWGINGKAAVHALKMDTLQLDTIFFTVKQDTTLMKLRAGVINGPKNPQFSFATTLTGEIRDRDAELLVDYKNGKGETGVLLGVN
;
A
#
# COMPACT_ATOMS: atom_id res chain seq x y z
N LEU A 1 -2.53 8.58 -24.74
CA LEU A 1 -1.45 9.59 -24.77
C LEU A 1 -0.13 8.89 -25.04
N TYR A 2 0.54 9.22 -26.14
CA TYR A 2 1.89 8.72 -26.43
C TYR A 2 2.89 9.82 -26.05
N LEU A 3 3.77 9.55 -25.09
CA LEU A 3 4.87 10.42 -24.73
C LEU A 3 6.13 9.90 -25.44
N HIS A 4 6.60 10.60 -26.48
CA HIS A 4 7.74 10.17 -27.29
C HIS A 4 9.11 10.44 -26.65
N GLU A 5 9.22 11.38 -25.72
CA GLU A 5 10.46 11.66 -24.99
C GLU A 5 10.15 12.05 -23.54
N LEU A 6 10.13 11.09 -22.65
CA LEU A 6 10.16 11.36 -21.22
C LEU A 6 11.62 11.42 -20.77
N ARG A 7 12.12 12.59 -20.42
CA ARG A 7 13.42 12.76 -19.79
C ARG A 7 13.23 12.86 -18.29
N LEU A 8 13.50 11.80 -17.56
CA LEU A 8 13.59 11.83 -16.11
C LEU A 8 15.01 12.25 -15.71
N MET A 9 15.14 13.43 -15.10
CA MET A 9 16.41 13.99 -14.60
C MET A 9 17.54 14.03 -15.63
N ARG A 10 17.26 14.50 -16.87
CA ARG A 10 18.20 14.63 -17.99
C ARG A 10 18.73 13.32 -18.57
N GLN A 11 18.28 12.15 -18.12
CA GLN A 11 18.64 10.88 -18.74
C GLN A 11 17.50 10.42 -19.66
N PRO A 12 17.80 10.03 -20.92
CA PRO A 12 16.80 9.45 -21.79
C PRO A 12 16.36 8.10 -21.24
N MET A 13 15.06 7.84 -21.20
CA MET A 13 14.55 6.51 -20.89
C MET A 13 15.04 5.52 -21.96
N LYS A 14 15.52 4.36 -21.53
CA LYS A 14 16.07 3.33 -22.44
C LYS A 14 15.06 2.83 -23.48
N ARG A 15 13.75 2.98 -23.21
CA ARG A 15 12.65 2.65 -24.13
C ARG A 15 11.50 3.65 -23.95
N PRO A 16 10.85 4.09 -25.03
CA PRO A 16 9.64 4.88 -24.91
C PRO A 16 8.54 4.03 -24.25
N LEU A 17 7.90 4.55 -23.22
CA LEU A 17 6.79 3.91 -22.56
C LEU A 17 5.48 4.58 -22.98
N ALA A 18 4.56 3.78 -23.51
CA ALA A 18 3.21 4.22 -23.76
C ALA A 18 2.42 4.30 -22.44
N PHE A 19 1.69 5.40 -22.25
CA PHE A 19 0.69 5.54 -21.19
C PHE A 19 -0.70 5.33 -21.80
N ASN A 20 -1.38 4.29 -21.37
CA ASN A 20 -2.75 4.04 -21.74
C ASN A 20 -3.64 4.36 -20.54
N LEU A 21 -4.48 5.37 -20.69
CA LEU A 21 -5.44 5.78 -19.68
C LEU A 21 -6.86 5.57 -20.22
N SER A 22 -7.64 4.77 -19.51
CA SER A 22 -9.09 4.68 -19.69
C SER A 22 -9.76 5.17 -18.42
N ALA A 23 -10.65 6.14 -18.53
CA ALA A 23 -11.39 6.68 -17.41
C ALA A 23 -12.86 6.84 -17.78
N GLU A 24 -13.74 6.40 -16.90
CA GLU A 24 -15.18 6.58 -16.99
C GLU A 24 -15.66 7.22 -15.69
N ALA A 25 -16.40 8.33 -15.82
CA ALA A 25 -17.02 9.02 -14.70
C ALA A 25 -18.51 9.22 -14.99
N ARG A 26 -19.36 8.63 -14.14
CA ARG A 26 -20.82 8.80 -14.14
C ARG A 26 -21.26 9.31 -12.78
N GLN A 27 -22.53 9.65 -12.62
CA GLN A 27 -23.07 10.15 -11.35
C GLN A 27 -22.88 9.17 -10.18
N ASN A 28 -22.91 7.86 -10.46
CA ASN A 28 -22.85 6.79 -9.46
C ASN A 28 -21.63 5.86 -9.61
N ARG A 29 -20.69 6.18 -10.48
CA ARG A 29 -19.54 5.32 -10.74
C ARG A 29 -18.36 6.10 -11.26
N VAL A 30 -17.19 5.79 -10.71
CA VAL A 30 -15.88 6.18 -11.26
C VAL A 30 -15.08 4.90 -11.53
N PHE A 31 -14.50 4.83 -12.70
CA PHE A 31 -13.55 3.79 -13.06
C PHE A 31 -12.36 4.43 -13.76
N THR A 32 -11.14 4.04 -13.35
CA THR A 32 -9.90 4.47 -13.98
C THR A 32 -8.99 3.28 -14.13
N HIS A 33 -8.43 3.12 -15.31
CA HIS A 33 -7.44 2.12 -15.63
C HIS A 33 -6.26 2.79 -16.32
N LEU A 34 -5.09 2.74 -15.69
CA LEU A 34 -3.84 3.28 -16.23
C LEU A 34 -2.82 2.15 -16.37
N THR A 35 -2.20 2.06 -17.55
CA THR A 35 -1.07 1.15 -17.78
C THR A 35 0.10 1.90 -18.41
N SER A 36 1.31 1.51 -18.03
CA SER A 36 2.54 1.97 -18.67
C SER A 36 3.66 0.96 -18.42
N GLY A 37 4.12 0.32 -19.48
CA GLY A 37 4.98 -0.85 -19.37
C GLY A 37 4.26 -1.99 -18.62
N ASP A 38 4.89 -2.53 -17.59
CA ASP A 38 4.31 -3.55 -16.71
C ASP A 38 3.56 -2.97 -15.48
N MET A 39 3.46 -1.64 -15.39
CA MET A 39 2.68 -0.95 -14.36
C MET A 39 1.20 -0.95 -14.71
N LYS A 40 0.36 -1.24 -13.71
CA LYS A 40 -1.11 -1.19 -13.80
C LYS A 40 -1.67 -0.52 -12.56
N LEU A 41 -2.54 0.47 -12.75
CA LEU A 41 -3.31 1.13 -11.71
C LEU A 41 -4.79 1.06 -12.06
N ASN A 42 -5.59 0.54 -11.15
CA ASN A 42 -7.04 0.51 -11.30
C ASN A 42 -7.69 1.16 -10.08
N LEU A 43 -8.63 2.05 -10.33
CA LEU A 43 -9.51 2.62 -9.33
C LEU A 43 -10.95 2.34 -9.77
N SER A 44 -11.77 1.82 -8.88
CA SER A 44 -13.20 1.66 -9.08
C SER A 44 -13.93 2.17 -7.84
N ALA A 45 -14.88 3.08 -8.00
CA ALA A 45 -15.71 3.60 -6.93
C ALA A 45 -17.19 3.56 -7.30
N ARG A 46 -18.05 3.33 -6.30
CA ARG A 46 -19.52 3.32 -6.43
C ARG A 46 -20.10 4.70 -6.10
N SER A 47 -19.52 5.75 -6.65
CA SER A 47 -19.98 7.13 -6.51
C SER A 47 -19.46 7.95 -7.69
N GLY A 48 -20.01 9.13 -7.92
CA GLY A 48 -19.43 10.10 -8.86
C GLY A 48 -18.13 10.70 -8.33
N VAL A 49 -17.44 11.47 -9.16
CA VAL A 49 -16.14 12.08 -8.83
C VAL A 49 -16.23 12.98 -7.59
N ASN A 50 -17.18 13.93 -7.60
CA ASN A 50 -17.32 14.88 -6.49
C ASN A 50 -17.69 14.21 -5.17
N PRO A 51 -18.69 13.29 -5.10
CA PRO A 51 -18.95 12.51 -3.90
C PRO A 51 -17.74 11.67 -3.45
N LEU A 52 -16.99 11.07 -4.37
CA LEU A 52 -15.79 10.29 -4.01
C LEU A 52 -14.74 11.17 -3.32
N ILE A 53 -14.46 12.36 -3.88
CA ILE A 53 -13.52 13.31 -3.28
C ILE A 53 -14.01 13.76 -1.91
N SER A 54 -15.27 14.20 -1.82
CA SER A 54 -15.87 14.70 -0.56
C SER A 54 -15.86 13.62 0.53
N GLN A 55 -16.26 12.38 0.22
CA GLN A 55 -16.21 11.26 1.17
C GLN A 55 -14.78 10.92 1.59
N SER A 56 -13.83 10.94 0.64
CA SER A 56 -12.43 10.68 0.97
C SER A 56 -11.85 11.75 1.89
N THR A 57 -12.18 13.02 1.67
CA THR A 57 -11.77 14.13 2.55
C THR A 57 -12.41 13.96 3.94
N HIS A 58 -13.71 13.73 3.99
CA HIS A 58 -14.42 13.50 5.25
C HIS A 58 -13.84 12.32 6.04
N PHE A 59 -13.55 11.21 5.36
CA PHE A 59 -12.88 10.07 5.99
C PHE A 59 -11.52 10.45 6.61
N MET A 60 -10.72 11.23 5.88
CA MET A 60 -9.43 11.69 6.41
C MET A 60 -9.59 12.60 7.63
N ASP A 61 -10.58 13.49 7.62
CA ASP A 61 -10.88 14.38 8.76
C ASP A 61 -11.30 13.57 9.99
N VAL A 62 -12.19 12.58 9.81
CA VAL A 62 -12.62 11.66 10.89
C VAL A 62 -11.42 10.87 11.43
N LEU A 63 -10.60 10.30 10.54
CA LEU A 63 -9.43 9.52 10.93
C LEU A 63 -8.42 10.37 11.72
N MET A 64 -8.08 11.56 11.23
CA MET A 64 -7.12 12.44 11.91
C MET A 64 -7.62 12.90 13.27
N LYS A 65 -8.91 13.25 13.38
CA LYS A 65 -9.55 13.58 14.66
C LYS A 65 -9.42 12.42 15.66
N GLN A 66 -9.72 11.19 15.24
CA GLN A 66 -9.66 10.01 16.11
C GLN A 66 -8.21 9.66 16.52
N ILE A 67 -7.24 9.89 15.64
CA ILE A 67 -5.81 9.75 15.97
C ILE A 67 -5.41 10.75 17.06
N ASP A 68 -5.83 12.00 16.93
CA ASP A 68 -5.53 13.07 17.92
C ASP A 68 -6.20 12.78 19.27
N GLU A 69 -7.41 12.24 19.25
CA GLU A 69 -8.16 11.82 20.45
C GLU A 69 -7.64 10.50 21.05
N LYS A 70 -6.71 9.80 20.38
CA LYS A 70 -6.18 8.48 20.76
C LYS A 70 -7.30 7.46 21.02
N ALA A 71 -8.35 7.53 20.25
CA ALA A 71 -9.51 6.65 20.34
C ALA A 71 -10.07 6.39 18.95
N LEU A 72 -10.31 5.13 18.61
CA LEU A 72 -10.82 4.71 17.31
C LEU A 72 -12.31 4.32 17.43
N ASN A 73 -13.19 5.16 16.91
CA ASN A 73 -14.60 4.82 16.76
C ASN A 73 -14.80 4.10 15.41
N HIS A 74 -14.87 2.78 15.46
CA HIS A 74 -14.99 1.96 14.24
C HIS A 74 -16.27 2.24 13.45
N ALA A 75 -17.39 2.53 14.11
CA ALA A 75 -18.65 2.82 13.44
C ALA A 75 -18.55 4.13 12.65
N GLU A 76 -18.15 5.21 13.30
CA GLU A 76 -17.96 6.53 12.67
C GLU A 76 -16.95 6.48 11.53
N LEU A 77 -15.83 5.78 11.74
CA LEU A 77 -14.81 5.62 10.71
C LEU A 77 -15.34 4.87 9.48
N ARG A 78 -16.15 3.82 9.69
CA ARG A 78 -16.75 3.05 8.60
C ARG A 78 -17.81 3.83 7.85
N GLU A 79 -18.66 4.58 8.53
CA GLU A 79 -19.67 5.44 7.89
C GLU A 79 -19.04 6.50 6.98
N ALA A 80 -17.86 7.01 7.34
CA ALA A 80 -17.13 7.97 6.54
C ALA A 80 -16.43 7.37 5.31
N LEU A 81 -16.33 6.02 5.20
CA LEU A 81 -15.60 5.38 4.10
C LEU A 81 -16.29 5.55 2.75
N PRO A 82 -15.55 5.92 1.69
CA PRO A 82 -16.05 5.78 0.33
C PRO A 82 -16.12 4.29 -0.05
N THR A 83 -17.08 3.91 -0.89
CA THR A 83 -17.09 2.58 -1.49
C THR A 83 -16.19 2.57 -2.71
N ALA A 84 -14.95 2.10 -2.54
CA ALA A 84 -13.93 2.12 -3.57
C ALA A 84 -12.96 0.94 -3.48
N ILE A 85 -12.38 0.57 -4.60
CA ILE A 85 -11.29 -0.41 -4.71
C ILE A 85 -10.16 0.22 -5.52
N LEU A 86 -8.97 0.24 -4.94
CA LEU A 86 -7.73 0.66 -5.59
C LEU A 86 -6.82 -0.56 -5.71
N SER A 87 -6.29 -0.82 -6.90
CA SER A 87 -5.24 -1.81 -7.10
C SER A 87 -4.10 -1.21 -7.91
N PHE A 88 -2.89 -1.55 -7.51
CA PHE A 88 -1.65 -1.15 -8.18
C PHE A 88 -0.72 -2.35 -8.27
N SER A 89 -0.08 -2.51 -9.42
CA SER A 89 1.02 -3.47 -9.60
C SER A 89 2.05 -2.88 -10.54
N ALA A 90 3.31 -3.16 -10.28
CA ALA A 90 4.42 -2.71 -11.10
C ALA A 90 5.60 -3.69 -10.99
N GLY A 91 6.16 -4.10 -12.12
CA GLY A 91 7.41 -4.85 -12.20
C GLY A 91 8.61 -3.92 -12.44
N LYS A 92 9.54 -4.34 -13.30
CA LYS A 92 10.80 -3.61 -13.53
C LYS A 92 10.78 -2.66 -14.73
N GLU A 93 9.79 -2.77 -15.61
CA GLU A 93 9.76 -2.05 -16.89
C GLU A 93 8.60 -1.04 -16.94
N ASN A 94 8.71 0.01 -16.12
CA ASN A 94 7.69 1.06 -16.00
C ASN A 94 8.31 2.39 -15.54
N PRO A 95 7.55 3.51 -15.62
CA PRO A 95 8.07 4.82 -15.24
C PRO A 95 8.52 4.91 -13.78
N LEU A 96 7.81 4.23 -12.85
CA LEU A 96 8.16 4.21 -11.43
C LEU A 96 9.52 3.52 -11.22
N ALA A 97 9.73 2.35 -11.82
CA ALA A 97 10.99 1.63 -11.72
C ALA A 97 12.16 2.46 -12.29
N TYR A 98 11.97 3.14 -13.42
CA TYR A 98 13.00 4.00 -14.00
C TYR A 98 13.28 5.23 -13.14
N PHE A 99 12.25 5.86 -12.56
CA PHE A 99 12.45 6.96 -11.63
C PHE A 99 13.23 6.52 -10.39
N LEU A 100 12.86 5.40 -9.78
CA LEU A 100 13.53 4.88 -8.59
C LEU A 100 14.97 4.45 -8.88
N ALA A 101 15.24 3.93 -10.07
CA ALA A 101 16.61 3.60 -10.51
C ALA A 101 17.54 4.83 -10.53
N THR A 102 17.03 6.04 -10.77
CA THR A 102 17.82 7.28 -10.67
C THR A 102 18.23 7.61 -9.23
N LYS A 103 17.62 6.96 -8.25
CA LYS A 103 17.91 7.08 -6.82
C LYS A 103 18.60 5.85 -6.25
N ASN A 104 19.16 4.99 -7.10
CA ASN A 104 19.75 3.70 -6.74
C ASN A 104 18.76 2.77 -6.01
N ILE A 105 17.47 2.91 -6.28
CA ILE A 105 16.42 2.06 -5.75
C ILE A 105 15.91 1.17 -6.87
N SER A 106 15.81 -0.13 -6.61
CA SER A 106 15.19 -1.09 -7.53
C SER A 106 14.39 -2.13 -6.76
N TYR A 107 13.44 -2.77 -7.42
CA TYR A 107 12.62 -3.84 -6.88
C TYR A 107 12.31 -4.87 -7.96
N HIS A 108 11.85 -6.06 -7.57
CA HIS A 108 11.37 -7.06 -8.51
C HIS A 108 9.93 -6.78 -8.92
N ASP A 109 9.06 -6.63 -7.96
CA ASP A 109 7.67 -6.25 -8.14
C ASP A 109 7.11 -5.53 -6.91
N VAL A 110 6.09 -4.72 -7.16
CA VAL A 110 5.27 -4.06 -6.16
C VAL A 110 3.82 -4.41 -6.45
N SER A 111 3.08 -4.76 -5.43
CA SER A 111 1.65 -4.98 -5.52
C SER A 111 0.91 -4.33 -4.36
N MET A 112 -0.27 -3.77 -4.66
CA MET A 112 -1.14 -3.17 -3.67
C MET A 112 -2.60 -3.38 -4.08
N LYS A 113 -3.43 -3.75 -3.12
CA LYS A 113 -4.88 -3.77 -3.30
C LYS A 113 -5.55 -3.33 -2.01
N PHE A 114 -6.29 -2.24 -2.08
CA PHE A 114 -7.09 -1.72 -0.99
C PHE A 114 -8.53 -1.58 -1.43
N GLY A 115 -9.43 -1.94 -0.55
CA GLY A 115 -10.85 -1.74 -0.72
C GLY A 115 -11.43 -1.11 0.54
N THR A 116 -12.44 -0.27 0.36
CA THR A 116 -13.15 0.41 1.44
C THR A 116 -14.65 0.40 1.15
N ALA A 117 -15.46 0.21 2.18
CA ALA A 117 -16.90 0.44 2.15
C ALA A 117 -17.45 0.50 3.58
N PRO A 118 -18.57 1.23 3.82
CA PRO A 118 -19.23 1.25 5.13
C PRO A 118 -19.59 -0.15 5.65
N ASP A 119 -20.03 -1.05 4.77
CA ASP A 119 -20.53 -2.38 5.15
C ASP A 119 -19.43 -3.30 5.67
N TRP A 120 -18.22 -3.23 5.12
CA TRP A 120 -17.14 -4.17 5.44
C TRP A 120 -15.82 -3.51 5.86
N GLY A 121 -15.80 -2.16 6.00
CA GLY A 121 -14.66 -1.42 6.50
C GLY A 121 -13.51 -1.29 5.51
N ILE A 122 -12.29 -1.23 6.04
CA ILE A 122 -11.03 -1.14 5.29
C ILE A 122 -10.43 -2.55 5.17
N ASN A 123 -10.14 -2.98 3.96
CA ASN A 123 -9.39 -4.20 3.68
C ASN A 123 -8.28 -3.90 2.67
N GLY A 124 -7.07 -4.28 3.02
CA GLY A 124 -5.96 -3.98 2.14
C GLY A 124 -4.75 -4.86 2.34
N LYS A 125 -3.97 -4.96 1.29
CA LYS A 125 -2.66 -5.59 1.31
C LYS A 125 -1.72 -4.87 0.34
N ALA A 126 -0.46 -4.81 0.72
CA ALA A 126 0.62 -4.33 -0.13
C ALA A 126 1.85 -5.20 0.08
N ALA A 127 2.65 -5.37 -0.96
CA ALA A 127 3.92 -6.07 -0.88
C ALA A 127 4.92 -5.45 -1.87
N VAL A 128 6.19 -5.47 -1.49
CA VAL A 128 7.34 -5.16 -2.33
C VAL A 128 8.31 -6.33 -2.24
N HIS A 129 8.73 -6.85 -3.38
CA HIS A 129 9.66 -7.96 -3.44
C HIS A 129 11.02 -7.54 -4.00
N ALA A 130 12.09 -8.09 -3.41
CA ALA A 130 13.48 -7.89 -3.77
C ALA A 130 13.84 -6.40 -3.92
N LEU A 131 13.50 -5.61 -2.90
CA LEU A 131 13.88 -4.21 -2.80
C LEU A 131 15.39 -4.08 -2.59
N LYS A 132 16.03 -3.26 -3.41
CA LYS A 132 17.44 -2.88 -3.27
C LYS A 132 17.53 -1.36 -3.18
N MET A 133 18.23 -0.87 -2.17
CA MET A 133 18.51 0.56 -1.96
C MET A 133 20.00 0.68 -1.62
N ASP A 134 20.79 1.19 -2.54
CA ASP A 134 22.25 1.21 -2.46
C ASP A 134 22.80 -0.18 -2.10
N THR A 135 23.29 -0.36 -0.87
CA THR A 135 23.83 -1.63 -0.36
C THR A 135 22.80 -2.50 0.33
N LEU A 136 21.65 -1.96 0.73
CA LEU A 136 20.60 -2.71 1.43
C LEU A 136 19.79 -3.56 0.46
N GLN A 137 19.58 -4.84 0.80
CA GLN A 137 18.70 -5.75 0.07
C GLN A 137 17.68 -6.38 1.01
N LEU A 138 16.39 -6.22 0.66
CA LEU A 138 15.26 -6.78 1.38
C LEU A 138 14.45 -7.67 0.44
N ASP A 139 14.20 -8.92 0.83
CA ASP A 139 13.51 -9.87 -0.05
C ASP A 139 12.02 -9.58 -0.13
N THR A 140 11.38 -9.30 1.00
CA THR A 140 9.94 -9.01 1.05
C THR A 140 9.63 -8.00 2.13
N ILE A 141 8.89 -6.96 1.74
CA ILE A 141 8.22 -6.05 2.66
C ILE A 141 6.73 -6.22 2.42
N PHE A 142 5.94 -6.36 3.46
CA PHE A 142 4.50 -6.52 3.32
C PHE A 142 3.72 -5.72 4.36
N PHE A 143 2.49 -5.40 3.99
CA PHE A 143 1.50 -4.76 4.85
C PHE A 143 0.12 -5.35 4.57
N THR A 144 -0.66 -5.59 5.62
CA THR A 144 -2.08 -5.95 5.52
C THR A 144 -2.88 -5.19 6.56
N VAL A 145 -4.10 -4.82 6.20
CA VAL A 145 -5.08 -4.24 7.10
C VAL A 145 -6.43 -4.91 6.86
N LYS A 146 -7.12 -5.21 7.94
CA LYS A 146 -8.49 -5.71 7.89
C LYS A 146 -9.28 -5.09 9.03
N GLN A 147 -10.32 -4.35 8.69
CA GLN A 147 -11.27 -3.80 9.65
C GLN A 147 -12.53 -4.64 9.68
N ASP A 148 -13.01 -4.91 10.87
CA ASP A 148 -14.32 -5.47 11.19
C ASP A 148 -15.18 -4.40 11.89
N THR A 149 -16.32 -4.75 12.44
CA THR A 149 -17.23 -3.82 13.13
C THR A 149 -16.62 -3.14 14.35
N THR A 150 -15.80 -3.86 15.10
CA THR A 150 -15.23 -3.41 16.39
C THR A 150 -13.72 -3.58 16.49
N LEU A 151 -13.09 -4.03 15.41
CA LEU A 151 -11.69 -4.43 15.44
C LEU A 151 -11.00 -4.07 14.13
N MET A 152 -9.83 -3.47 14.22
CA MET A 152 -8.90 -3.32 13.10
C MET A 152 -7.65 -4.16 13.35
N LYS A 153 -7.36 -5.07 12.44
CA LYS A 153 -6.15 -5.90 12.45
C LYS A 153 -5.15 -5.35 11.45
N LEU A 154 -3.92 -5.16 11.92
CA LEU A 154 -2.80 -4.71 11.12
C LEU A 154 -1.71 -5.77 11.16
N ARG A 155 -1.05 -6.01 10.05
CA ARG A 155 0.16 -6.81 10.01
C ARG A 155 1.12 -6.22 9.00
N ALA A 156 2.34 -5.93 9.44
CA ALA A 156 3.43 -5.45 8.59
C ALA A 156 4.68 -6.27 8.86
N GLY A 157 5.58 -6.34 7.91
CA GLY A 157 6.82 -7.04 8.17
C GLY A 157 7.84 -6.90 7.05
N VAL A 158 9.07 -7.29 7.42
CA VAL A 158 10.21 -7.42 6.53
C VAL A 158 10.78 -8.81 6.70
N ILE A 159 10.98 -9.50 5.61
CA ILE A 159 11.51 -10.86 5.59
C ILE A 159 12.69 -10.91 4.61
N ASN A 160 13.82 -11.36 5.11
CA ASN A 160 14.96 -11.77 4.31
C ASN A 160 15.15 -13.29 4.46
N GLY A 161 15.00 -14.01 3.37
CA GLY A 161 15.13 -15.46 3.34
C GLY A 161 16.58 -15.95 3.44
N PRO A 162 16.78 -17.28 3.53
CA PRO A 162 18.12 -17.88 3.66
C PRO A 162 19.05 -17.61 2.46
N LYS A 163 18.49 -17.22 1.31
CA LYS A 163 19.26 -16.90 0.10
C LYS A 163 19.61 -15.41 -0.02
N ASN A 164 19.18 -14.57 0.94
CA ASN A 164 19.56 -13.16 0.94
C ASN A 164 21.07 -13.03 1.13
N PRO A 165 21.79 -12.26 0.28
CA PRO A 165 23.25 -12.18 0.33
C PRO A 165 23.80 -11.46 1.56
N GLN A 166 22.97 -10.73 2.29
CA GLN A 166 23.39 -9.96 3.46
C GLN A 166 23.14 -10.74 4.75
N PHE A 167 21.88 -10.97 5.07
CA PHE A 167 21.48 -11.67 6.30
C PHE A 167 20.03 -12.14 6.21
N SER A 168 19.78 -13.29 6.83
CA SER A 168 18.44 -13.86 6.93
C SER A 168 17.79 -13.43 8.25
N PHE A 169 16.56 -12.91 8.19
CA PHE A 169 15.75 -12.53 9.33
C PHE A 169 14.27 -12.38 8.95
N ALA A 170 13.40 -12.37 9.94
CA ALA A 170 12.02 -11.99 9.77
C ALA A 170 11.60 -11.07 10.92
N THR A 171 11.07 -9.90 10.60
CA THR A 171 10.43 -9.02 11.57
C THR A 171 8.98 -8.85 11.18
N THR A 172 8.08 -9.11 12.12
CA THR A 172 6.64 -8.92 11.93
C THR A 172 6.09 -8.05 13.05
N LEU A 173 5.36 -7.01 12.67
CA LEU A 173 4.49 -6.23 13.54
C LEU A 173 3.07 -6.74 13.32
N THR A 174 2.38 -7.15 14.37
CA THR A 174 0.95 -7.45 14.38
C THR A 174 0.27 -6.46 15.31
N GLY A 175 -0.84 -5.88 14.88
CA GLY A 175 -1.62 -4.94 15.67
C GLY A 175 -3.10 -5.30 15.67
N GLU A 176 -3.72 -5.19 16.83
CA GLU A 176 -5.17 -5.21 17.00
C GLU A 176 -5.60 -3.92 17.69
N ILE A 177 -6.50 -3.18 17.06
CA ILE A 177 -7.01 -1.90 17.59
C ILE A 177 -8.51 -2.05 17.81
N ARG A 178 -8.93 -1.82 19.05
CA ARG A 178 -10.33 -1.81 19.49
C ARG A 178 -10.58 -0.49 20.20
N ASP A 179 -11.54 0.30 19.77
CA ASP A 179 -11.92 1.57 20.39
C ASP A 179 -10.74 2.37 21.01
N ARG A 180 -10.41 2.14 22.27
CA ARG A 180 -9.33 2.79 23.02
C ARG A 180 -8.16 1.87 23.34
N ASP A 181 -8.27 0.60 22.99
CA ASP A 181 -7.25 -0.39 23.28
C ASP A 181 -6.49 -0.73 22.00
N ALA A 182 -5.18 -0.70 22.07
CA ALA A 182 -4.30 -1.09 20.98
C ALA A 182 -3.26 -2.10 21.49
N GLU A 183 -3.36 -3.32 20.99
CA GLU A 183 -2.32 -4.34 21.21
C GLU A 183 -1.36 -4.34 20.02
N LEU A 184 -0.08 -4.16 20.28
CA LEU A 184 0.98 -4.25 19.27
C LEU A 184 1.98 -5.32 19.67
N LEU A 185 2.26 -6.24 18.77
CA LEU A 185 3.24 -7.30 18.95
C LEU A 185 4.30 -7.21 17.85
N VAL A 186 5.54 -7.05 18.25
CA VAL A 186 6.71 -7.15 17.36
C VAL A 186 7.42 -8.47 17.61
N ASP A 187 7.51 -9.32 16.60
CA ASP A 187 8.24 -10.59 16.60
C ASP A 187 9.44 -10.48 15.64
N TYR A 188 10.62 -10.62 16.18
CA TYR A 188 11.85 -10.72 15.40
C TYR A 188 12.43 -12.13 15.49
N LYS A 189 12.70 -12.73 14.35
CA LYS A 189 13.36 -14.03 14.21
C LYS A 189 14.68 -13.88 13.46
N ASN A 190 15.71 -14.50 13.99
CA ASN A 190 17.02 -14.57 13.34
C ASN A 190 17.00 -15.53 12.12
N GLY A 191 18.14 -15.64 11.43
CA GLY A 191 18.28 -16.49 10.25
C GLY A 191 18.10 -18.00 10.50
N LYS A 192 18.11 -18.44 11.75
CA LYS A 192 17.81 -19.83 12.17
C LYS A 192 16.32 -20.04 12.50
N GLY A 193 15.52 -18.98 12.45
CA GLY A 193 14.10 -19.02 12.84
C GLY A 193 13.87 -18.94 14.35
N GLU A 194 14.91 -18.68 15.14
CA GLU A 194 14.81 -18.52 16.59
C GLU A 194 14.31 -17.10 16.90
N THR A 195 13.36 -16.98 17.84
CA THR A 195 12.88 -15.67 18.30
C THR A 195 13.97 -14.94 19.05
N GLY A 196 14.44 -13.82 18.49
CA GLY A 196 15.44 -12.98 19.13
C GLY A 196 14.84 -11.92 20.04
N VAL A 197 13.68 -11.35 19.64
CA VAL A 197 12.95 -10.32 20.39
C VAL A 197 11.45 -10.50 20.20
N LEU A 198 10.70 -10.43 21.29
CA LEU A 198 9.25 -10.37 21.30
C LEU A 198 8.85 -9.20 22.19
N LEU A 199 8.25 -8.17 21.62
CA LEU A 199 7.77 -6.99 22.33
C LEU A 199 6.27 -6.87 22.16
N GLY A 200 5.56 -6.77 23.27
CA GLY A 200 4.12 -6.45 23.31
C GLY A 200 3.91 -5.10 24.00
N VAL A 201 3.00 -4.31 23.45
CA VAL A 201 2.52 -3.05 24.04
C VAL A 201 1.00 -3.08 24.03
N ASN A 202 0.41 -2.80 25.20
CA ASN A 202 -1.04 -2.68 25.40
C ASN A 202 -1.37 -1.24 25.71
#